data_f952a8f8061252fd0c7739d033a9b991
#
_entry.id   f952a8f8061252fd0c7739d033a9b991
#
_cell.length_a   1.000
_cell.length_b   1.000
_cell.length_c   1.000
_cell.angle_alpha   90.00
_cell.angle_beta   90.00
_cell.angle_gamma   90.00
#
_symmetry.space_group_name_H-M   'P 1'
#
loop_
_entity.id
_entity.type
_entity.pdbx_description
1 polymer ?
#
loop_
_entity_poly.entity_id
_entity_poly.type
_entity_poly.pdbx_seq_one_letter_code
_entity_poly.pdbx_strand_id
1 'polypeptide(L)'
;MGSPRSKQRLSSKKIELAEFVQRRRELSALMEENSIAIVPAATARFRNSDVEYRFRQDSDFHYLTGFDEPDSVFVLVPGRDHGESILFCQERDDRREQWHGDIMGPERAMQLYGMDDAFPLADIDDILPGLIEGRARLYYAMGAERDFDSQIIDWVKMISAGGQSGAEPPGEFVQLEQYLHELRLFKSAAEIQLMRRAAAATVQGHLRILQTTVPGMPEYEVEAELYHEFAMHGARYPAYPAIVGGGNNACTLHYLRNEELLEEGDLVLVDAGAEYASYACDLTRTFPVSGRFTDAQAEIYNVVLRAQEAAIQEVRVGNTWNVPHAAAVREITAGLIDLGFLSGDLDLLISDEAYLEYYPHKTGHWLGLDVHDVGEYQVNGAWRVFEEGMVTTIEPGIYVSADQQAAPALYRGIGVRIEDDVLVTRKGPEVLTAGVPKTIEAIESLMAQAHG
;
A
#
# COMPACT_ATOMS: atom_id res chain seq x y z
N MET A 1 -18.96 35.44 10.63
CA MET A 1 -20.13 34.55 10.60
C MET A 1 -19.66 33.26 9.98
N GLY A 2 -19.36 32.22 10.81
CA GLY A 2 -18.81 30.98 10.35
C GLY A 2 -19.84 30.17 9.56
N SER A 3 -19.46 29.78 8.36
CA SER A 3 -20.16 28.78 7.56
C SER A 3 -20.32 27.49 8.38
N PRO A 4 -21.45 26.83 8.38
CA PRO A 4 -21.60 25.54 9.02
C PRO A 4 -20.84 24.52 8.17
N ARG A 5 -19.58 24.25 8.51
CA ARG A 5 -18.85 23.06 8.08
C ARG A 5 -19.62 21.87 8.64
N SER A 6 -20.52 21.35 7.80
CA SER A 6 -21.56 20.41 8.17
C SER A 6 -21.00 19.11 8.74
N LYS A 7 -21.74 18.54 9.71
CA LYS A 7 -21.59 17.20 10.27
C LYS A 7 -21.56 16.05 9.24
N GLN A 8 -21.60 16.32 7.95
CA GLN A 8 -21.45 15.37 6.85
C GLN A 8 -20.00 14.85 6.66
N ARG A 9 -18.99 15.48 7.31
CA ARG A 9 -17.58 15.04 7.22
C ARG A 9 -17.25 13.75 7.99
N LEU A 10 -18.13 13.22 8.81
CA LEU A 10 -17.84 12.09 9.70
C LEU A 10 -18.62 10.79 9.42
N SER A 11 -19.38 10.72 8.33
CA SER A 11 -19.86 9.42 7.85
C SER A 11 -18.74 8.76 7.06
N SER A 12 -17.71 8.25 7.74
CA SER A 12 -16.79 7.28 7.17
C SER A 12 -17.61 6.08 6.76
N LYS A 13 -17.75 5.80 5.46
CA LYS A 13 -18.17 4.47 5.04
C LYS A 13 -17.00 3.56 5.45
N LYS A 14 -17.14 2.89 6.58
CA LYS A 14 -16.30 1.78 7.00
C LYS A 14 -16.77 0.55 6.22
N ILE A 15 -15.92 -0.43 6.12
CA ILE A 15 -16.34 -1.77 5.69
C ILE A 15 -17.39 -2.25 6.68
N GLU A 16 -18.51 -2.76 6.16
CA GLU A 16 -19.60 -3.27 6.98
C GLU A 16 -19.21 -4.59 7.64
N LEU A 17 -19.70 -4.84 8.85
CA LEU A 17 -19.40 -6.07 9.60
C LEU A 17 -19.67 -7.35 8.78
N ALA A 18 -20.74 -7.35 7.98
CA ALA A 18 -21.11 -8.49 7.14
C ALA A 18 -19.99 -8.87 6.14
N GLU A 19 -19.18 -7.92 5.70
CA GLU A 19 -18.06 -8.19 4.79
C GLU A 19 -16.91 -8.90 5.50
N PHE A 20 -16.54 -8.48 6.71
CA PHE A 20 -15.55 -9.19 7.52
C PHE A 20 -15.99 -10.63 7.82
N VAL A 21 -17.27 -10.83 8.16
CA VAL A 21 -17.85 -12.18 8.35
C VAL A 21 -17.75 -12.99 7.06
N GLN A 22 -18.02 -12.37 5.90
CA GLN A 22 -17.92 -13.05 4.61
C GLN A 22 -16.47 -13.46 4.28
N ARG A 23 -15.49 -12.59 4.50
CA ARG A 23 -14.06 -12.89 4.30
C ARG A 23 -13.58 -14.07 5.14
N ARG A 24 -14.01 -14.13 6.41
CA ARG A 24 -13.73 -15.28 7.29
C ARG A 24 -14.33 -16.57 6.77
N ARG A 25 -15.57 -16.53 6.23
CA ARG A 25 -16.22 -17.70 5.61
C ARG A 25 -15.51 -18.12 4.33
N GLU A 26 -15.06 -17.19 3.52
CA GLU A 26 -14.29 -17.48 2.31
C GLU A 26 -12.96 -18.16 2.65
N LEU A 27 -12.26 -17.65 3.66
CA LEU A 27 -11.03 -18.28 4.14
C LEU A 27 -11.33 -19.68 4.70
N SER A 28 -12.37 -19.84 5.56
CA SER A 28 -12.77 -21.13 6.10
C SER A 28 -13.07 -22.13 4.99
N ALA A 29 -13.73 -21.72 3.91
CA ALA A 29 -14.04 -22.56 2.77
C ALA A 29 -12.82 -23.00 1.93
N LEU A 30 -11.71 -22.24 2.00
CA LEU A 30 -10.44 -22.59 1.35
C LEU A 30 -9.56 -23.49 2.21
N MET A 31 -9.81 -23.53 3.53
CA MET A 31 -9.09 -24.38 4.47
C MET A 31 -9.62 -25.82 4.42
N GLU A 32 -8.72 -26.75 4.68
CA GLU A 32 -9.11 -28.18 4.80
C GLU A 32 -9.93 -28.42 6.08
N GLU A 33 -10.78 -29.45 6.05
CA GLU A 33 -11.46 -29.90 7.26
C GLU A 33 -10.46 -30.28 8.37
N ASN A 34 -10.90 -30.18 9.62
CA ASN A 34 -10.08 -30.45 10.81
C ASN A 34 -8.77 -29.65 10.86
N SER A 35 -8.88 -28.35 10.61
CA SER A 35 -7.75 -27.42 10.65
C SER A 35 -8.00 -26.23 11.57
N ILE A 36 -6.99 -25.43 11.78
CA ILE A 36 -7.02 -24.17 12.54
C ILE A 36 -6.14 -23.13 11.84
N ALA A 37 -6.62 -21.88 11.72
CA ALA A 37 -5.79 -20.75 11.33
C ALA A 37 -5.59 -19.83 12.53
N ILE A 38 -4.37 -19.29 12.65
CA ILE A 38 -3.97 -18.37 13.73
C ILE A 38 -3.36 -17.13 13.07
N VAL A 39 -3.91 -15.96 13.39
CA VAL A 39 -3.48 -14.68 12.82
C VAL A 39 -3.23 -13.70 13.97
N PRO A 40 -1.97 -13.41 14.29
CA PRO A 40 -1.66 -12.41 15.31
C PRO A 40 -1.90 -10.99 14.79
N ALA A 41 -2.32 -10.10 15.68
CA ALA A 41 -2.37 -8.68 15.45
C ALA A 41 -0.97 -8.06 15.50
N ALA A 42 -0.81 -6.85 14.96
CA ALA A 42 0.38 -6.06 15.20
C ALA A 42 0.54 -5.74 16.70
N THR A 43 1.78 -5.58 17.14
CA THR A 43 2.13 -5.12 18.48
C THR A 43 2.41 -3.62 18.48
N ALA A 44 2.22 -2.94 19.62
CA ALA A 44 2.63 -1.56 19.77
C ALA A 44 4.16 -1.42 19.63
N ARG A 45 4.62 -0.40 18.89
CA ARG A 45 6.06 -0.16 18.68
C ARG A 45 6.47 1.18 19.28
N PHE A 46 7.62 1.21 19.93
CA PHE A 46 8.13 2.42 20.58
C PHE A 46 9.03 3.23 19.64
N ARG A 47 8.79 4.54 19.61
CA ARG A 47 9.64 5.51 18.94
C ARG A 47 10.89 5.81 19.75
N ASN A 48 10.69 6.00 21.07
CA ASN A 48 11.75 6.20 22.06
C ASN A 48 11.19 5.85 23.44
N SER A 49 12.04 5.32 24.34
CA SER A 49 11.70 4.97 25.71
C SER A 49 10.27 4.39 25.84
N ASP A 50 9.33 5.19 26.37
CA ASP A 50 7.93 4.87 26.61
C ASP A 50 6.95 5.59 25.66
N VAL A 51 7.46 6.30 24.65
CA VAL A 51 6.64 6.96 23.63
C VAL A 51 6.43 6.05 22.44
N GLU A 52 5.19 5.66 22.22
CA GLU A 52 4.81 4.79 21.10
C GLU A 52 4.76 5.54 19.77
N TYR A 53 5.11 4.80 18.70
CA TYR A 53 4.61 5.17 17.39
C TYR A 53 3.10 5.03 17.36
N ARG A 54 2.48 5.75 16.47
CA ARG A 54 1.07 5.54 16.26
C ARG A 54 0.81 4.13 15.74
N PHE A 55 -0.15 3.45 16.39
CA PHE A 55 -0.51 2.09 16.05
C PHE A 55 -1.13 2.00 14.65
N ARG A 56 -0.69 1.02 13.89
CA ARG A 56 -1.31 0.54 12.67
C ARG A 56 -1.41 -0.96 12.74
N GLN A 57 -2.62 -1.47 12.49
CA GLN A 57 -2.89 -2.90 12.55
C GLN A 57 -2.19 -3.65 11.43
N ASP A 58 -1.84 -4.92 11.68
CA ASP A 58 -1.44 -5.87 10.65
C ASP A 58 -2.52 -5.98 9.59
N SER A 59 -2.13 -6.00 8.32
CA SER A 59 -3.07 -5.91 7.21
C SER A 59 -3.91 -7.18 7.05
N ASP A 60 -3.36 -8.37 7.28
CA ASP A 60 -4.07 -9.63 7.22
C ASP A 60 -5.06 -9.78 8.38
N PHE A 61 -4.61 -9.42 9.58
CA PHE A 61 -5.49 -9.40 10.75
C PHE A 61 -6.63 -8.40 10.56
N HIS A 62 -6.33 -7.17 10.07
CA HIS A 62 -7.36 -6.16 9.79
C HIS A 62 -8.34 -6.63 8.71
N TYR A 63 -7.86 -7.25 7.65
CA TYR A 63 -8.67 -7.78 6.55
C TYR A 63 -9.74 -8.76 7.03
N LEU A 64 -9.40 -9.62 8.00
CA LEU A 64 -10.30 -10.64 8.54
C LEU A 64 -11.20 -10.13 9.67
N THR A 65 -10.74 -9.15 10.44
CA THR A 65 -11.40 -8.79 11.71
C THR A 65 -11.97 -7.37 11.74
N GLY A 66 -11.30 -6.41 11.10
CA GLY A 66 -11.55 -4.98 11.27
C GLY A 66 -11.25 -4.48 12.68
N PHE A 67 -10.60 -5.28 13.54
CA PHE A 67 -10.30 -4.96 14.92
C PHE A 67 -8.97 -4.19 15.01
N ASP A 68 -8.98 -3.02 15.64
CA ASP A 68 -7.87 -2.05 15.58
C ASP A 68 -7.08 -1.91 16.90
N GLU A 69 -7.17 -2.88 17.82
CA GLU A 69 -6.35 -2.88 19.04
C GLU A 69 -5.12 -3.78 18.89
N PRO A 70 -3.96 -3.41 19.48
CA PRO A 70 -2.73 -4.21 19.43
C PRO A 70 -2.83 -5.48 20.27
N ASP A 71 -1.82 -6.32 20.13
CA ASP A 71 -1.60 -7.49 21.00
C ASP A 71 -2.83 -8.40 21.08
N SER A 72 -3.44 -8.69 19.95
CA SER A 72 -4.61 -9.56 19.83
C SER A 72 -4.29 -10.76 18.94
N VAL A 73 -5.09 -11.83 19.03
CA VAL A 73 -4.92 -13.00 18.17
C VAL A 73 -6.28 -13.43 17.66
N PHE A 74 -6.44 -13.49 16.35
CA PHE A 74 -7.60 -14.05 15.70
C PHE A 74 -7.36 -15.54 15.38
N VAL A 75 -8.35 -16.36 15.66
CA VAL A 75 -8.32 -17.81 15.42
C VAL A 75 -9.57 -18.21 14.64
N LEU A 76 -9.36 -18.99 13.57
CA LEU A 76 -10.43 -19.55 12.75
C LEU A 76 -10.36 -21.08 12.80
N VAL A 77 -11.46 -21.71 13.22
CA VAL A 77 -11.55 -23.17 13.37
C VAL A 77 -12.75 -23.69 12.58
N PRO A 78 -12.56 -24.09 11.31
CA PRO A 78 -13.63 -24.59 10.47
C PRO A 78 -14.41 -25.75 11.12
N GLY A 79 -15.74 -25.67 11.09
CA GLY A 79 -16.62 -26.72 11.60
C GLY A 79 -16.70 -26.86 13.13
N ARG A 80 -16.22 -25.88 13.91
CA ARG A 80 -16.36 -25.87 15.37
C ARG A 80 -17.83 -25.65 15.78
N ASP A 81 -18.38 -26.49 16.66
CA ASP A 81 -19.80 -26.49 17.08
C ASP A 81 -20.24 -25.15 17.71
N HIS A 82 -19.35 -24.45 18.42
CA HIS A 82 -19.63 -23.17 19.11
C HIS A 82 -19.31 -21.94 18.25
N GLY A 83 -19.18 -22.13 16.92
CA GLY A 83 -18.78 -21.11 15.98
C GLY A 83 -17.28 -21.12 15.68
N GLU A 84 -16.91 -20.56 14.54
CA GLU A 84 -15.59 -20.75 13.94
C GLU A 84 -14.60 -19.63 14.28
N SER A 85 -15.11 -18.41 14.53
CA SER A 85 -14.31 -17.18 14.68
C SER A 85 -14.09 -16.85 16.14
N ILE A 86 -12.83 -16.86 16.58
CA ILE A 86 -12.43 -16.64 17.97
C ILE A 86 -11.44 -15.47 18.02
N LEU A 87 -11.59 -14.56 18.98
CA LEU A 87 -10.66 -13.47 19.21
C LEU A 87 -10.09 -13.52 20.64
N PHE A 88 -8.79 -13.49 20.75
CA PHE A 88 -8.09 -13.17 22.01
C PHE A 88 -7.71 -11.70 21.99
N CYS A 89 -8.17 -10.92 22.98
CA CYS A 89 -7.88 -9.48 23.07
C CYS A 89 -7.71 -9.04 24.50
N GLN A 90 -7.27 -7.79 24.69
CA GLN A 90 -7.06 -7.22 26.02
C GLN A 90 -8.40 -7.14 26.79
N GLU A 91 -8.36 -7.46 28.10
CA GLU A 91 -9.49 -7.18 28.99
C GLU A 91 -9.63 -5.68 29.26
N ARG A 92 -10.85 -5.28 29.57
CA ARG A 92 -11.11 -3.93 30.07
C ARG A 92 -10.46 -3.73 31.44
N ASP A 93 -9.75 -2.62 31.56
CA ASP A 93 -9.12 -2.19 32.80
C ASP A 93 -9.31 -0.67 32.95
N ASP A 94 -10.12 -0.26 33.93
CA ASP A 94 -10.45 1.15 34.16
C ASP A 94 -9.21 2.04 34.37
N ARG A 95 -8.10 1.50 34.91
CA ARG A 95 -6.84 2.24 35.09
C ARG A 95 -6.14 2.44 33.76
N ARG A 96 -6.09 1.41 32.92
CA ARG A 96 -5.52 1.50 31.58
C ARG A 96 -6.37 2.40 30.67
N GLU A 97 -7.70 2.30 30.75
CA GLU A 97 -8.61 3.17 30.01
C GLU A 97 -8.42 4.65 30.35
N GLN A 98 -8.06 4.97 31.60
CA GLN A 98 -7.75 6.35 31.99
C GLN A 98 -6.51 6.91 31.27
N TRP A 99 -5.56 6.06 30.88
CA TRP A 99 -4.33 6.46 30.21
C TRP A 99 -4.40 6.37 28.68
N HIS A 100 -5.04 5.33 28.16
CA HIS A 100 -4.97 4.97 26.75
C HIS A 100 -6.31 5.15 26.01
N GLY A 101 -7.40 5.42 26.73
CA GLY A 101 -8.74 5.50 26.20
C GLY A 101 -9.51 4.18 26.30
N ASP A 102 -10.64 4.09 25.63
CA ASP A 102 -11.57 2.95 25.67
C ASP A 102 -10.89 1.68 25.15
N ILE A 103 -10.93 0.61 25.94
CA ILE A 103 -10.47 -0.76 25.58
C ILE A 103 -11.70 -1.60 25.25
N MET A 104 -11.67 -2.29 24.13
CA MET A 104 -12.83 -3.05 23.64
C MET A 104 -13.28 -4.14 24.61
N GLY A 105 -12.37 -5.00 25.01
CA GLY A 105 -12.64 -6.19 25.80
C GLY A 105 -13.39 -7.30 25.05
N PRO A 106 -13.28 -8.56 25.52
CA PRO A 106 -13.82 -9.73 24.79
C PRO A 106 -15.33 -9.65 24.51
N GLU A 107 -16.14 -9.25 25.48
CA GLU A 107 -17.62 -9.24 25.35
C GLU A 107 -18.09 -8.25 24.25
N ARG A 108 -17.50 -7.06 24.20
CA ARG A 108 -17.82 -6.06 23.17
C ARG A 108 -17.27 -6.45 21.82
N ALA A 109 -16.09 -7.09 21.79
CA ALA A 109 -15.47 -7.58 20.58
C ALA A 109 -16.38 -8.60 19.88
N MET A 110 -16.98 -9.55 20.60
CA MET A 110 -17.97 -10.48 20.05
C MET A 110 -19.13 -9.74 19.38
N GLN A 111 -19.70 -8.76 20.07
CA GLN A 111 -20.88 -8.05 19.59
C GLN A 111 -20.60 -7.14 18.38
N LEU A 112 -19.49 -6.40 18.42
CA LEU A 112 -19.21 -5.35 17.44
C LEU A 112 -18.43 -5.85 16.22
N TYR A 113 -17.66 -6.94 16.36
CA TYR A 113 -16.83 -7.49 15.29
C TYR A 113 -17.31 -8.87 14.80
N GLY A 114 -18.47 -9.35 15.35
CA GLY A 114 -19.10 -10.58 14.91
C GLY A 114 -18.22 -11.81 15.11
N MET A 115 -17.53 -11.85 16.26
CA MET A 115 -16.81 -13.05 16.68
C MET A 115 -17.78 -14.01 17.35
N ASP A 116 -17.60 -15.30 17.15
CA ASP A 116 -18.44 -16.34 17.77
C ASP A 116 -18.06 -16.51 19.25
N ASP A 117 -16.75 -16.43 19.56
CA ASP A 117 -16.21 -16.39 20.91
C ASP A 117 -15.12 -15.30 21.04
N ALA A 118 -14.91 -14.80 22.25
CA ALA A 118 -13.75 -13.98 22.54
C ALA A 118 -13.27 -14.21 23.98
N PHE A 119 -11.96 -14.19 24.19
CA PHE A 119 -11.31 -14.49 25.43
C PHE A 119 -10.28 -13.41 25.79
N PRO A 120 -9.95 -13.24 27.09
CA PRO A 120 -8.80 -12.44 27.50
C PRO A 120 -7.52 -12.96 26.84
N LEU A 121 -6.67 -12.05 26.36
CA LEU A 121 -5.36 -12.46 25.84
C LEU A 121 -4.50 -13.19 26.89
N ALA A 122 -4.66 -12.83 28.15
CA ALA A 122 -3.95 -13.49 29.26
C ALA A 122 -4.23 -15.00 29.38
N ASP A 123 -5.36 -15.48 28.85
CA ASP A 123 -5.78 -16.87 28.92
C ASP A 123 -5.36 -17.67 27.68
N ILE A 124 -4.60 -17.07 26.75
CA ILE A 124 -4.26 -17.69 25.47
C ILE A 124 -3.46 -19.00 25.62
N ASP A 125 -2.53 -19.03 26.56
CA ASP A 125 -1.70 -20.21 26.83
C ASP A 125 -2.48 -21.39 27.41
N ASP A 126 -3.62 -21.13 28.06
CA ASP A 126 -4.50 -22.15 28.64
C ASP A 126 -5.55 -22.64 27.62
N ILE A 127 -5.99 -21.79 26.69
CA ILE A 127 -7.11 -22.07 25.78
C ILE A 127 -6.63 -22.51 24.39
N LEU A 128 -5.67 -21.80 23.79
CA LEU A 128 -5.30 -22.04 22.40
C LEU A 128 -4.67 -23.42 22.15
N PRO A 129 -3.85 -24.01 23.05
CA PRO A 129 -3.39 -25.38 22.89
C PRO A 129 -4.52 -26.39 22.75
N GLY A 130 -5.62 -26.21 23.51
CA GLY A 130 -6.81 -27.08 23.40
C GLY A 130 -7.58 -26.90 22.08
N LEU A 131 -7.50 -25.74 21.43
CA LEU A 131 -8.07 -25.53 20.09
C LEU A 131 -7.19 -26.15 18.99
N ILE A 132 -5.88 -26.18 19.19
CA ILE A 132 -4.90 -26.77 18.28
C ILE A 132 -4.89 -28.31 18.36
N GLU A 133 -5.08 -28.87 19.57
CA GLU A 133 -5.06 -30.30 19.81
C GLU A 133 -6.07 -31.04 18.92
N GLY A 134 -5.61 -32.13 18.29
CA GLY A 134 -6.42 -32.96 17.41
C GLY A 134 -6.68 -32.36 16.03
N ARG A 135 -6.16 -31.18 15.70
CA ARG A 135 -6.22 -30.63 14.34
C ARG A 135 -5.14 -31.27 13.47
N ALA A 136 -5.51 -31.64 12.25
CA ALA A 136 -4.56 -32.20 11.30
C ALA A 136 -3.58 -31.14 10.76
N ARG A 137 -4.07 -29.90 10.57
CA ARG A 137 -3.32 -28.80 9.95
C ARG A 137 -3.44 -27.52 10.76
N LEU A 138 -2.31 -26.78 10.82
CA LEU A 138 -2.23 -25.44 11.37
C LEU A 138 -1.81 -24.47 10.25
N TYR A 139 -2.68 -23.51 9.95
CA TYR A 139 -2.45 -22.40 9.00
C TYR A 139 -1.92 -21.20 9.77
N TYR A 140 -0.75 -20.74 9.41
CA TYR A 140 -0.08 -19.62 10.08
C TYR A 140 1.00 -19.02 9.16
N ALA A 141 1.24 -17.71 9.25
CA ALA A 141 2.32 -17.01 8.53
C ALA A 141 3.68 -17.24 9.22
N MET A 142 4.25 -18.44 9.10
CA MET A 142 5.50 -18.81 9.74
C MET A 142 6.66 -17.97 9.25
N GLY A 143 7.39 -17.33 10.17
CA GLY A 143 8.53 -16.47 9.88
C GLY A 143 8.20 -14.97 9.87
N ALA A 144 6.93 -14.58 9.99
CA ALA A 144 6.52 -13.18 10.02
C ALA A 144 6.90 -12.51 11.36
N GLU A 145 6.63 -13.16 12.49
CA GLU A 145 6.91 -12.63 13.85
C GLU A 145 7.61 -13.70 14.71
N ARG A 146 8.91 -13.53 14.92
CA ARG A 146 9.78 -14.53 15.56
C ARG A 146 9.32 -14.96 16.97
N ASP A 147 8.83 -14.01 17.76
CA ASP A 147 8.41 -14.31 19.13
C ASP A 147 7.13 -15.14 19.13
N PHE A 148 6.20 -14.83 18.23
CA PHE A 148 4.98 -15.59 18.06
C PHE A 148 5.23 -16.97 17.43
N ASP A 149 6.18 -17.09 16.49
CA ASP A 149 6.66 -18.40 15.98
C ASP A 149 7.10 -19.30 17.13
N SER A 150 7.85 -18.74 18.09
CA SER A 150 8.32 -19.47 19.27
C SER A 150 7.16 -19.94 20.15
N GLN A 151 6.13 -19.12 20.34
CA GLN A 151 4.93 -19.50 21.08
C GLN A 151 4.16 -20.64 20.39
N ILE A 152 3.95 -20.55 19.08
CA ILE A 152 3.34 -21.67 18.30
C ILE A 152 4.11 -22.98 18.53
N ILE A 153 5.43 -22.92 18.43
CA ILE A 153 6.29 -24.10 18.63
C ILE A 153 6.13 -24.65 20.06
N ASP A 154 6.07 -23.80 21.07
CA ASP A 154 5.96 -24.22 22.47
C ASP A 154 4.58 -24.82 22.77
N TRP A 155 3.48 -24.31 22.22
CA TRP A 155 2.16 -24.93 22.31
C TRP A 155 2.12 -26.32 21.66
N VAL A 156 2.71 -26.46 20.46
CA VAL A 156 2.81 -27.76 19.77
C VAL A 156 3.64 -28.76 20.56
N LYS A 157 4.74 -28.35 21.20
CA LYS A 157 5.53 -29.19 22.09
C LYS A 157 4.76 -29.61 23.35
N MET A 158 3.98 -28.67 23.93
CA MET A 158 3.12 -28.95 25.08
C MET A 158 2.10 -30.04 24.74
N ILE A 159 1.41 -29.95 23.61
CA ILE A 159 0.48 -30.95 23.12
C ILE A 159 1.18 -32.28 22.90
N SER A 160 2.34 -32.26 22.23
CA SER A 160 3.15 -33.49 21.97
C SER A 160 3.58 -34.21 23.26
N ALA A 161 3.88 -33.47 24.32
CA ALA A 161 4.22 -34.02 25.62
C ALA A 161 3.05 -34.74 26.29
N GLY A 162 1.80 -34.36 25.97
CA GLY A 162 0.55 -35.01 26.39
C GLY A 162 0.21 -36.30 25.64
N GLY A 163 1.02 -36.76 24.71
CA GLY A 163 0.73 -37.92 23.84
C GLY A 163 0.42 -39.23 24.56
N GLN A 164 0.85 -39.42 25.81
CA GLN A 164 0.47 -40.59 26.63
C GLN A 164 -1.03 -40.54 27.03
N SER A 165 -1.64 -39.38 27.06
CA SER A 165 -3.08 -39.16 27.29
C SER A 165 -3.92 -39.10 26.01
N GLY A 166 -3.28 -39.27 24.84
CA GLY A 166 -3.96 -39.27 23.53
C GLY A 166 -3.98 -37.89 22.86
N ALA A 167 -3.26 -36.88 23.38
CA ALA A 167 -3.12 -35.59 22.76
C ALA A 167 -2.32 -35.70 21.44
N GLU A 168 -2.87 -35.15 20.35
CA GLU A 168 -2.26 -35.18 19.01
C GLU A 168 -1.99 -33.76 18.52
N PRO A 169 -0.70 -33.39 18.29
CA PRO A 169 -0.38 -32.11 17.67
C PRO A 169 -0.67 -32.11 16.16
N PRO A 170 -0.79 -30.95 15.50
CA PRO A 170 -0.90 -30.87 14.05
C PRO A 170 0.26 -31.56 13.33
N GLY A 171 -0.06 -32.36 12.32
CA GLY A 171 0.93 -33.05 11.49
C GLY A 171 1.46 -32.18 10.34
N GLU A 172 0.72 -31.12 9.97
CA GLU A 172 1.05 -30.24 8.84
C GLU A 172 0.97 -28.78 9.27
N PHE A 173 1.96 -27.99 8.84
CA PHE A 173 1.98 -26.53 8.93
C PHE A 173 1.84 -25.97 7.52
N VAL A 174 0.85 -25.09 7.33
CA VAL A 174 0.52 -24.53 6.02
C VAL A 174 0.69 -23.03 6.08
N GLN A 175 1.39 -22.46 5.09
CA GLN A 175 1.56 -21.02 4.97
C GLN A 175 0.21 -20.36 4.65
N LEU A 176 -0.33 -19.60 5.59
CA LEU A 176 -1.64 -18.95 5.49
C LEU A 176 -1.70 -17.90 4.37
N GLU A 177 -0.59 -17.20 4.16
CA GLU A 177 -0.47 -16.10 3.21
C GLU A 177 -0.90 -16.49 1.80
N GLN A 178 -0.64 -17.71 1.35
CA GLN A 178 -1.02 -18.18 0.01
C GLN A 178 -2.53 -18.08 -0.25
N TYR A 179 -3.34 -18.28 0.78
CA TYR A 179 -4.79 -18.20 0.68
C TYR A 179 -5.31 -16.78 0.87
N LEU A 180 -4.75 -16.09 1.87
CA LEU A 180 -5.23 -14.78 2.28
C LEU A 180 -4.83 -13.69 1.29
N HIS A 181 -3.61 -13.76 0.77
CA HIS A 181 -3.12 -12.80 -0.21
C HIS A 181 -3.87 -12.90 -1.56
N GLU A 182 -4.33 -14.09 -1.93
CA GLU A 182 -5.21 -14.26 -3.09
C GLU A 182 -6.57 -13.58 -2.88
N LEU A 183 -7.17 -13.68 -1.68
CA LEU A 183 -8.41 -12.97 -1.36
C LEU A 183 -8.21 -11.45 -1.35
N ARG A 184 -7.12 -10.96 -0.80
CA ARG A 184 -6.79 -9.52 -0.73
C ARG A 184 -6.51 -8.89 -2.10
N LEU A 185 -6.06 -9.68 -3.07
CA LEU A 185 -5.74 -9.18 -4.42
C LEU A 185 -6.98 -8.62 -5.12
N PHE A 186 -8.16 -9.22 -4.89
CA PHE A 186 -9.43 -8.81 -5.49
C PHE A 186 -10.21 -7.89 -4.56
N LYS A 187 -10.17 -6.58 -4.83
CA LYS A 187 -10.82 -5.58 -3.98
C LYS A 187 -12.34 -5.61 -4.17
N SER A 188 -13.05 -5.69 -3.06
CA SER A 188 -14.50 -5.55 -3.03
C SER A 188 -14.94 -4.12 -3.40
N ALA A 189 -16.22 -3.94 -3.64
CA ALA A 189 -16.79 -2.62 -3.89
C ALA A 189 -16.60 -1.65 -2.69
N ALA A 190 -16.60 -2.17 -1.45
CA ALA A 190 -16.37 -1.37 -0.26
C ALA A 190 -14.91 -0.94 -0.14
N GLU A 191 -13.96 -1.84 -0.40
CA GLU A 191 -12.52 -1.55 -0.44
C GLU A 191 -12.19 -0.50 -1.51
N ILE A 192 -12.71 -0.67 -2.73
CA ILE A 192 -12.54 0.31 -3.82
C ILE A 192 -13.07 1.70 -3.41
N GLN A 193 -14.17 1.78 -2.64
CA GLN A 193 -14.67 3.07 -2.14
C GLN A 193 -13.72 3.71 -1.10
N LEU A 194 -13.04 2.92 -0.28
CA LEU A 194 -12.01 3.44 0.64
C LEU A 194 -10.76 3.90 -0.12
N MET A 195 -10.31 3.14 -1.10
CA MET A 195 -9.19 3.53 -1.98
C MET A 195 -9.49 4.81 -2.76
N ARG A 196 -10.72 4.98 -3.28
CA ARG A 196 -11.13 6.26 -3.90
C ARG A 196 -11.12 7.43 -2.92
N ARG A 197 -11.34 7.20 -1.62
CA ARG A 197 -11.22 8.26 -0.60
C ARG A 197 -9.77 8.59 -0.28
N ALA A 198 -8.90 7.57 -0.19
CA ALA A 198 -7.46 7.78 -0.09
C ALA A 198 -6.95 8.58 -1.29
N ALA A 199 -7.32 8.18 -2.52
CA ALA A 199 -7.00 8.88 -3.74
C ALA A 199 -7.52 10.33 -3.76
N ALA A 200 -8.76 10.57 -3.32
CA ALA A 200 -9.32 11.92 -3.25
C ALA A 200 -8.55 12.83 -2.29
N ALA A 201 -8.10 12.32 -1.13
CA ALA A 201 -7.26 13.07 -0.19
C ALA A 201 -5.87 13.35 -0.78
N THR A 202 -5.27 12.35 -1.42
CA THR A 202 -3.98 12.45 -2.12
C THR A 202 -4.04 13.50 -3.24
N VAL A 203 -5.08 13.46 -4.07
CA VAL A 203 -5.29 14.45 -5.15
C VAL A 203 -5.32 15.87 -4.59
N GLN A 204 -6.02 16.12 -3.47
CA GLN A 204 -6.05 17.46 -2.88
C GLN A 204 -4.68 17.90 -2.37
N GLY A 205 -3.90 17.00 -1.78
CA GLY A 205 -2.53 17.29 -1.37
C GLY A 205 -1.64 17.68 -2.55
N HIS A 206 -1.68 16.91 -3.64
CA HIS A 206 -0.91 17.22 -4.84
C HIS A 206 -1.37 18.50 -5.55
N LEU A 207 -2.66 18.78 -5.60
CA LEU A 207 -3.17 20.06 -6.11
C LEU A 207 -2.67 21.24 -5.26
N ARG A 208 -2.61 21.07 -3.94
CA ARG A 208 -2.10 22.09 -3.03
C ARG A 208 -0.62 22.39 -3.27
N ILE A 209 0.24 21.37 -3.34
CA ILE A 209 1.68 21.60 -3.57
C ILE A 209 1.98 22.23 -4.94
N LEU A 210 1.22 21.87 -5.98
CA LEU A 210 1.31 22.54 -7.29
C LEU A 210 0.97 24.03 -7.21
N GLN A 211 0.18 24.46 -6.21
CA GLN A 211 -0.21 25.86 -6.01
C GLN A 211 0.68 26.61 -5.03
N THR A 212 1.41 25.94 -4.16
CA THR A 212 2.17 26.56 -3.06
C THR A 212 3.68 26.49 -3.21
N THR A 213 4.20 25.56 -4.02
CA THR A 213 5.65 25.40 -4.21
C THR A 213 6.26 26.58 -4.95
N VAL A 214 7.31 27.16 -4.38
CA VAL A 214 8.05 28.29 -4.93
C VAL A 214 9.56 28.10 -4.75
N PRO A 215 10.41 28.74 -5.57
CA PRO A 215 11.86 28.73 -5.35
C PRO A 215 12.25 29.25 -3.96
N GLY A 216 13.22 28.57 -3.34
CA GLY A 216 13.70 28.84 -1.98
C GLY A 216 12.90 28.14 -0.87
N MET A 217 11.84 27.40 -1.19
CA MET A 217 11.10 26.56 -0.26
C MET A 217 11.89 25.28 0.03
N PRO A 218 12.07 24.86 1.29
CA PRO A 218 12.70 23.58 1.58
C PRO A 218 11.74 22.42 1.22
N GLU A 219 12.30 21.26 0.86
CA GLU A 219 11.55 20.05 0.49
C GLU A 219 10.58 19.62 1.60
N TYR A 220 10.95 19.72 2.89
CA TYR A 220 10.06 19.36 4.02
C TYR A 220 8.84 20.30 4.18
N GLU A 221 8.88 21.52 3.64
CA GLU A 221 7.70 22.38 3.64
C GLU A 221 6.66 21.89 2.63
N VAL A 222 7.12 21.36 1.48
CA VAL A 222 6.22 20.68 0.52
C VAL A 222 5.59 19.44 1.14
N GLU A 223 6.38 18.64 1.86
CA GLU A 223 5.87 17.50 2.64
C GLU A 223 4.83 17.94 3.68
N ALA A 224 5.06 19.03 4.40
CA ALA A 224 4.13 19.54 5.40
C ALA A 224 2.80 20.00 4.78
N GLU A 225 2.82 20.62 3.60
CA GLU A 225 1.63 21.02 2.85
C GLU A 225 0.80 19.80 2.41
N LEU A 226 1.46 18.71 1.96
CA LEU A 226 0.80 17.44 1.64
C LEU A 226 0.08 16.86 2.86
N TYR A 227 0.80 16.69 3.97
CA TYR A 227 0.27 16.06 5.18
C TYR A 227 -0.85 16.90 5.81
N HIS A 228 -0.73 18.22 5.76
CA HIS A 228 -1.81 19.11 6.16
C HIS A 228 -3.08 18.82 5.37
N GLU A 229 -2.97 18.76 4.04
CA GLU A 229 -4.13 18.56 3.18
C GLU A 229 -4.74 17.15 3.33
N PHE A 230 -3.91 16.10 3.44
CA PHE A 230 -4.38 14.75 3.74
C PHE A 230 -5.22 14.73 5.02
N ALA A 231 -4.72 15.32 6.09
CA ALA A 231 -5.42 15.38 7.37
C ALA A 231 -6.74 16.19 7.28
N MET A 232 -6.76 17.28 6.51
CA MET A 232 -7.98 18.08 6.29
C MET A 232 -9.07 17.30 5.55
N HIS A 233 -8.70 16.29 4.76
CA HIS A 233 -9.60 15.39 4.05
C HIS A 233 -9.89 14.08 4.78
N GLY A 234 -9.40 13.93 6.02
CA GLY A 234 -9.69 12.80 6.91
C GLY A 234 -8.73 11.62 6.79
N ALA A 235 -7.74 11.69 5.90
CA ALA A 235 -6.60 10.80 5.84
C ALA A 235 -5.54 11.31 6.81
N ARG A 236 -5.51 10.74 8.03
CA ARG A 236 -4.69 11.26 9.12
C ARG A 236 -3.22 10.85 9.01
N TYR A 237 -2.89 10.00 8.05
CA TYR A 237 -1.56 9.45 7.82
C TYR A 237 -1.24 9.41 6.33
N PRO A 238 0.05 9.56 5.98
CA PRO A 238 0.54 9.09 4.71
C PRO A 238 0.56 7.56 4.71
N ALA A 239 0.42 6.95 3.52
CA ALA A 239 0.57 5.51 3.33
C ALA A 239 2.03 5.07 3.48
N TYR A 240 2.95 5.97 3.15
CA TYR A 240 4.42 5.85 3.26
C TYR A 240 5.03 7.23 3.48
N PRO A 241 6.30 7.31 3.93
CA PRO A 241 7.02 8.59 4.04
C PRO A 241 7.12 9.26 2.68
N ALA A 242 6.68 10.51 2.57
CA ALA A 242 6.71 11.24 1.30
C ALA A 242 8.14 11.41 0.77
N ILE A 243 8.31 11.25 -0.52
CA ILE A 243 9.52 11.56 -1.27
C ILE A 243 9.32 12.93 -1.89
N VAL A 244 10.19 13.90 -1.56
CA VAL A 244 10.20 15.23 -2.14
C VAL A 244 11.60 15.54 -2.60
N GLY A 245 11.91 15.31 -3.87
CA GLY A 245 13.25 15.47 -4.41
C GLY A 245 13.33 16.62 -5.42
N GLY A 246 14.02 17.70 -5.06
CA GLY A 246 14.34 18.82 -5.95
C GLY A 246 15.57 18.55 -6.80
N GLY A 247 15.59 19.01 -8.06
CA GLY A 247 16.75 18.92 -8.95
C GLY A 247 17.32 17.50 -9.03
N ASN A 248 18.61 17.34 -8.70
CA ASN A 248 19.28 16.03 -8.75
C ASN A 248 18.75 15.01 -7.72
N ASN A 249 18.13 15.45 -6.62
CA ASN A 249 17.52 14.55 -5.64
C ASN A 249 16.38 13.71 -6.25
N ALA A 250 15.72 14.24 -7.29
CA ALA A 250 14.70 13.50 -8.07
C ALA A 250 15.27 12.24 -8.77
N CYS A 251 16.59 12.12 -8.89
CA CYS A 251 17.24 10.93 -9.45
C CYS A 251 17.49 9.82 -8.41
N THR A 252 17.18 10.06 -7.13
CA THR A 252 17.24 9.06 -6.05
C THR A 252 15.87 8.52 -5.80
N LEU A 253 15.61 7.24 -6.16
CA LEU A 253 14.27 6.65 -6.21
C LEU A 253 13.50 6.76 -4.89
N HIS A 254 14.14 6.45 -3.76
CA HIS A 254 13.56 6.56 -2.42
C HIS A 254 14.28 7.64 -1.61
N TYR A 255 14.20 8.89 -2.07
CA TYR A 255 14.78 10.04 -1.39
C TYR A 255 13.86 10.50 -0.25
N LEU A 256 14.26 10.26 0.99
CA LEU A 256 13.46 10.52 2.20
C LEU A 256 14.01 11.63 3.10
N ARG A 257 15.11 12.27 2.72
CA ARG A 257 15.70 13.33 3.57
C ARG A 257 14.86 14.59 3.57
N ASN A 258 14.39 15.01 2.40
CA ASN A 258 13.52 16.17 2.20
C ASN A 258 14.06 17.45 2.88
N GLU A 259 15.40 17.68 2.85
CA GLU A 259 16.03 18.74 3.64
C GLU A 259 16.62 19.89 2.78
N GLU A 260 16.74 19.67 1.46
CA GLU A 260 17.36 20.63 0.57
C GLU A 260 16.39 21.75 0.15
N LEU A 261 16.95 22.88 -0.32
CA LEU A 261 16.16 23.97 -0.87
C LEU A 261 15.83 23.70 -2.33
N LEU A 262 14.60 23.95 -2.70
CA LEU A 262 14.15 23.94 -4.10
C LEU A 262 14.68 25.20 -4.81
N GLU A 263 15.48 25.04 -5.84
CA GLU A 263 16.09 26.14 -6.56
C GLU A 263 15.26 26.56 -7.79
N GLU A 264 15.45 27.79 -8.23
CA GLU A 264 14.86 28.25 -9.50
C GLU A 264 15.47 27.45 -10.67
N GLY A 265 14.58 26.88 -11.51
CA GLY A 265 14.99 26.02 -12.64
C GLY A 265 15.01 24.53 -12.32
N ASP A 266 14.81 24.13 -11.08
CA ASP A 266 14.65 22.72 -10.72
C ASP A 266 13.28 22.16 -11.15
N LEU A 267 13.26 20.85 -11.44
CA LEU A 267 12.06 20.04 -11.24
C LEU A 267 12.02 19.55 -9.80
N VAL A 268 10.83 19.43 -9.24
CA VAL A 268 10.60 18.68 -8.02
C VAL A 268 9.75 17.46 -8.32
N LEU A 269 10.25 16.28 -7.96
CA LEU A 269 9.54 15.02 -7.98
C LEU A 269 8.94 14.81 -6.60
N VAL A 270 7.63 14.67 -6.54
CA VAL A 270 6.89 14.41 -5.31
C VAL A 270 6.12 13.11 -5.45
N ASP A 271 6.47 12.15 -4.60
CA ASP A 271 5.85 10.84 -4.51
C ASP A 271 5.27 10.69 -3.10
N ALA A 272 3.95 10.78 -3.00
CA ALA A 272 3.24 10.81 -1.74
C ALA A 272 1.78 10.36 -1.90
N GLY A 273 1.38 9.44 -1.07
CA GLY A 273 0.03 8.93 -0.98
C GLY A 273 -0.55 8.98 0.43
N ALA A 274 -1.84 9.17 0.54
CA ALA A 274 -2.58 9.17 1.79
C ALA A 274 -3.08 7.77 2.15
N GLU A 275 -3.12 7.44 3.44
CA GLU A 275 -3.83 6.26 3.94
C GLU A 275 -5.20 6.67 4.47
N TYR A 276 -6.27 6.01 4.02
CA TYR A 276 -7.61 6.20 4.53
C TYR A 276 -8.23 4.87 4.97
N ALA A 277 -8.51 4.74 6.28
CA ALA A 277 -9.05 3.52 6.87
C ALA A 277 -8.22 2.27 6.48
N SER A 278 -6.91 2.37 6.62
CA SER A 278 -5.89 1.37 6.31
C SER A 278 -5.68 1.07 4.82
N TYR A 279 -6.39 1.72 3.89
CA TYR A 279 -6.16 1.58 2.45
C TYR A 279 -5.26 2.68 1.94
N ALA A 280 -4.22 2.28 1.22
CA ALA A 280 -3.21 3.15 0.64
C ALA A 280 -3.67 3.77 -0.69
N CYS A 281 -3.14 4.94 -0.99
CA CYS A 281 -3.04 5.53 -2.33
C CYS A 281 -1.56 5.79 -2.61
N ASP A 282 -1.18 5.73 -3.87
CA ASP A 282 0.17 5.99 -4.34
C ASP A 282 0.14 6.93 -5.54
N LEU A 283 0.91 8.02 -5.47
CA LEU A 283 0.87 9.03 -6.52
C LEU A 283 2.17 9.81 -6.64
N THR A 284 2.76 9.79 -7.82
CA THR A 284 3.90 10.64 -8.14
C THR A 284 3.54 11.69 -9.18
N ARG A 285 3.97 12.92 -8.92
CA ARG A 285 4.01 14.01 -9.91
C ARG A 285 5.37 14.68 -9.90
N THR A 286 5.85 15.04 -11.08
CA THR A 286 7.05 15.86 -11.28
C THR A 286 6.63 17.17 -11.93
N PHE A 287 7.08 18.31 -11.37
CA PHE A 287 6.71 19.63 -11.87
C PHE A 287 7.83 20.65 -11.64
N PRO A 288 7.88 21.75 -12.44
CA PRO A 288 8.91 22.75 -12.30
C PRO A 288 8.66 23.65 -11.09
N VAL A 289 9.68 23.85 -10.25
CA VAL A 289 9.61 24.71 -9.05
C VAL A 289 9.21 26.16 -9.40
N SER A 290 9.70 26.66 -10.53
CA SER A 290 9.40 28.01 -11.04
C SER A 290 8.10 28.13 -11.87
N GLY A 291 7.33 27.02 -11.96
CA GLY A 291 6.04 26.99 -12.68
C GLY A 291 6.16 26.86 -14.20
N ARG A 292 7.38 26.70 -14.74
CA ARG A 292 7.62 26.49 -16.17
C ARG A 292 8.71 25.48 -16.44
N PHE A 293 8.41 24.51 -17.31
CA PHE A 293 9.41 23.55 -17.80
C PHE A 293 10.39 24.23 -18.75
N THR A 294 11.66 23.88 -18.64
CA THR A 294 12.65 24.13 -19.72
C THR A 294 12.41 23.15 -20.87
N ASP A 295 12.96 23.44 -22.05
CA ASP A 295 12.83 22.55 -23.20
C ASP A 295 13.36 21.14 -22.88
N ALA A 296 14.53 21.04 -22.26
CA ALA A 296 15.11 19.74 -21.87
C ALA A 296 14.25 18.95 -20.86
N GLN A 297 13.69 19.63 -19.86
CA GLN A 297 12.78 19.02 -18.90
C GLN A 297 11.50 18.54 -19.59
N ALA A 298 10.93 19.34 -20.48
CA ALA A 298 9.73 19.03 -21.23
C ALA A 298 9.92 17.80 -22.17
N GLU A 299 11.09 17.67 -22.78
CA GLU A 299 11.44 16.54 -23.65
C GLU A 299 11.43 15.22 -22.86
N ILE A 300 12.15 15.13 -21.72
CA ILE A 300 12.14 13.93 -20.84
C ILE A 300 10.75 13.69 -20.27
N TYR A 301 10.10 14.74 -19.76
CA TYR A 301 8.76 14.64 -19.17
C TYR A 301 7.74 14.02 -20.14
N ASN A 302 7.74 14.48 -21.39
CA ASN A 302 6.84 13.98 -22.40
C ASN A 302 7.12 12.51 -22.79
N VAL A 303 8.37 12.04 -22.72
CA VAL A 303 8.67 10.61 -22.91
C VAL A 303 8.04 9.79 -21.79
N VAL A 304 8.22 10.20 -20.54
CA VAL A 304 7.66 9.51 -19.36
C VAL A 304 6.12 9.54 -19.40
N LEU A 305 5.52 10.68 -19.78
CA LEU A 305 4.06 10.80 -19.88
C LEU A 305 3.48 9.85 -20.94
N ARG A 306 4.08 9.76 -22.12
CA ARG A 306 3.65 8.79 -23.14
C ARG A 306 3.79 7.35 -22.66
N ALA A 307 4.88 7.03 -21.98
CA ALA A 307 5.11 5.70 -21.42
C ALA A 307 4.03 5.34 -20.38
N GLN A 308 3.69 6.28 -19.51
CA GLN A 308 2.66 6.09 -18.48
C GLN A 308 1.27 5.92 -19.10
N GLU A 309 0.92 6.73 -20.08
CA GLU A 309 -0.36 6.62 -20.79
C GLU A 309 -0.47 5.31 -21.58
N ALA A 310 0.60 4.89 -22.26
CA ALA A 310 0.64 3.62 -22.98
C ALA A 310 0.47 2.43 -22.01
N ALA A 311 1.17 2.44 -20.88
CA ALA A 311 1.08 1.39 -19.86
C ALA A 311 -0.31 1.30 -19.23
N ILE A 312 -0.94 2.44 -18.88
CA ILE A 312 -2.31 2.46 -18.33
C ILE A 312 -3.29 1.80 -19.31
N GLN A 313 -3.17 2.03 -20.62
CA GLN A 313 -4.07 1.44 -21.60
C GLN A 313 -4.00 -0.08 -21.63
N GLU A 314 -2.92 -0.69 -21.16
CA GLU A 314 -2.72 -2.12 -21.11
C GLU A 314 -3.22 -2.77 -19.80
N VAL A 315 -3.60 -2.00 -18.77
CA VAL A 315 -4.19 -2.50 -17.52
C VAL A 315 -5.65 -2.91 -17.77
N ARG A 316 -5.84 -4.05 -18.42
CA ARG A 316 -7.15 -4.54 -18.87
C ARG A 316 -7.35 -6.00 -18.52
N VAL A 317 -8.60 -6.37 -18.22
CA VAL A 317 -8.99 -7.77 -18.05
C VAL A 317 -8.52 -8.60 -19.25
N GLY A 318 -7.79 -9.67 -18.97
CA GLY A 318 -7.25 -10.59 -19.95
C GLY A 318 -5.81 -10.31 -20.39
N ASN A 319 -5.27 -9.11 -20.22
CA ASN A 319 -3.84 -8.86 -20.37
C ASN A 319 -3.07 -9.44 -19.19
N THR A 320 -1.77 -9.70 -19.38
CA THR A 320 -0.91 -10.18 -18.30
C THR A 320 -0.11 -9.05 -17.67
N TRP A 321 0.31 -9.23 -16.42
CA TRP A 321 1.02 -8.26 -15.58
C TRP A 321 2.23 -7.59 -16.28
N ASN A 322 2.95 -8.31 -17.11
CA ASN A 322 4.13 -7.78 -17.80
C ASN A 322 3.80 -6.87 -19.00
N VAL A 323 2.56 -6.87 -19.51
CA VAL A 323 2.20 -6.11 -20.72
C VAL A 323 2.28 -4.61 -20.52
N PRO A 324 1.76 -4.00 -19.44
CA PRO A 324 1.96 -2.57 -19.16
C PRO A 324 3.44 -2.19 -19.06
N HIS A 325 4.27 -3.02 -18.44
CA HIS A 325 5.71 -2.78 -18.36
C HIS A 325 6.37 -2.80 -19.74
N ALA A 326 6.02 -3.77 -20.57
CA ALA A 326 6.55 -3.84 -21.93
C ALA A 326 6.15 -2.61 -22.78
N ALA A 327 4.93 -2.09 -22.60
CA ALA A 327 4.48 -0.87 -23.24
C ALA A 327 5.29 0.35 -22.78
N ALA A 328 5.51 0.52 -21.47
CA ALA A 328 6.32 1.60 -20.92
C ALA A 328 7.78 1.54 -21.39
N VAL A 329 8.39 0.35 -21.34
CA VAL A 329 9.77 0.13 -21.80
C VAL A 329 9.93 0.51 -23.25
N ARG A 330 8.97 0.18 -24.11
CA ARG A 330 9.02 0.51 -25.54
C ARG A 330 9.02 2.03 -25.77
N GLU A 331 8.12 2.77 -25.11
CA GLU A 331 8.04 4.23 -25.22
C GLU A 331 9.29 4.91 -24.65
N ILE A 332 9.78 4.46 -23.48
CA ILE A 332 10.99 5.00 -22.86
C ILE A 332 12.19 4.75 -23.77
N THR A 333 12.41 3.52 -24.24
CA THR A 333 13.56 3.19 -25.09
C THR A 333 13.55 3.98 -26.40
N ALA A 334 12.38 4.12 -27.02
CA ALA A 334 12.24 4.95 -28.22
C ALA A 334 12.57 6.43 -27.92
N GLY A 335 12.05 6.98 -26.83
CA GLY A 335 12.37 8.34 -26.40
C GLY A 335 13.85 8.54 -26.08
N LEU A 336 14.50 7.59 -25.43
CA LEU A 336 15.95 7.63 -25.15
C LEU A 336 16.78 7.61 -26.43
N ILE A 337 16.34 6.93 -27.49
CA ILE A 337 16.97 6.99 -28.81
C ILE A 337 16.79 8.38 -29.43
N ASP A 338 15.56 8.90 -29.44
CA ASP A 338 15.23 10.22 -30.02
C ASP A 338 16.00 11.35 -29.36
N LEU A 339 16.20 11.29 -28.04
CA LEU A 339 16.95 12.28 -27.25
C LEU A 339 18.47 12.04 -27.24
N GLY A 340 18.95 11.00 -27.91
CA GLY A 340 20.38 10.74 -28.06
C GLY A 340 21.08 10.09 -26.86
N PHE A 341 20.34 9.49 -25.93
CA PHE A 341 20.89 8.69 -24.84
C PHE A 341 21.34 7.30 -25.32
N LEU A 342 20.57 6.71 -26.21
CA LEU A 342 20.83 5.41 -26.80
C LEU A 342 20.95 5.53 -28.33
N SER A 343 21.63 4.59 -28.95
CA SER A 343 21.73 4.51 -30.40
C SER A 343 21.70 3.06 -30.86
N GLY A 344 20.86 2.73 -31.86
CA GLY A 344 20.72 1.39 -32.36
C GLY A 344 19.28 1.03 -32.73
N ASP A 345 19.08 -0.25 -32.98
CA ASP A 345 17.74 -0.81 -33.25
C ASP A 345 16.94 -0.91 -31.97
N LEU A 346 15.70 -0.45 -31.97
CA LEU A 346 14.82 -0.38 -30.80
C LEU A 346 14.61 -1.76 -30.14
N ASP A 347 14.32 -2.78 -30.94
CA ASP A 347 13.98 -4.10 -30.41
C ASP A 347 15.24 -4.78 -29.83
N LEU A 348 16.42 -4.54 -30.40
CA LEU A 348 17.69 -5.00 -29.82
C LEU A 348 18.01 -4.28 -28.51
N LEU A 349 17.83 -2.97 -28.42
CA LEU A 349 18.07 -2.20 -27.21
C LEU A 349 17.12 -2.61 -26.07
N ILE A 350 15.87 -2.94 -26.40
CA ILE A 350 14.91 -3.50 -25.41
C ILE A 350 15.37 -4.88 -24.96
N SER A 351 15.76 -5.76 -25.89
CA SER A 351 16.23 -7.12 -25.58
C SER A 351 17.51 -7.13 -24.74
N ASP A 352 18.40 -6.16 -24.96
CA ASP A 352 19.64 -5.98 -24.21
C ASP A 352 19.44 -5.18 -22.90
N GLU A 353 18.18 -4.81 -22.59
CA GLU A 353 17.80 -4.03 -21.42
C GLU A 353 18.57 -2.71 -21.27
N ALA A 354 18.98 -2.08 -22.37
CA ALA A 354 19.80 -0.86 -22.38
C ALA A 354 19.09 0.33 -21.69
N TYR A 355 17.77 0.31 -21.59
CA TYR A 355 16.97 1.31 -20.89
C TYR A 355 17.18 1.32 -19.39
N LEU A 356 17.64 0.21 -18.78
CA LEU A 356 17.82 0.09 -17.32
C LEU A 356 18.81 1.11 -16.73
N GLU A 357 19.70 1.67 -17.55
CA GLU A 357 20.59 2.73 -17.12
C GLU A 357 19.84 4.00 -16.71
N TYR A 358 18.64 4.23 -17.28
CA TYR A 358 17.84 5.42 -17.08
C TYR A 358 16.45 5.12 -16.46
N TYR A 359 15.99 3.89 -16.56
CA TYR A 359 14.72 3.39 -16.01
C TYR A 359 14.92 2.04 -15.33
N PRO A 360 15.41 2.02 -14.08
CA PRO A 360 15.90 0.80 -13.43
C PRO A 360 14.83 -0.01 -12.67
N HIS A 361 13.58 0.44 -12.60
CA HIS A 361 12.52 -0.22 -11.82
C HIS A 361 11.37 -0.76 -12.68
N LYS A 362 10.49 -1.54 -12.09
CA LYS A 362 9.26 -2.01 -12.73
C LYS A 362 8.25 -0.87 -12.86
N THR A 363 7.28 -1.04 -13.75
CA THR A 363 6.27 0.00 -14.03
C THR A 363 5.18 0.10 -12.97
N GLY A 364 5.14 -0.81 -12.00
CA GLY A 364 4.12 -0.77 -10.97
C GLY A 364 4.14 -1.97 -10.02
N HIS A 365 3.23 -1.96 -9.06
CA HIS A 365 3.00 -2.99 -8.05
C HIS A 365 1.51 -3.05 -7.67
N TRP A 366 1.10 -4.13 -6.98
CA TRP A 366 -0.24 -4.19 -6.40
C TRP A 366 -0.40 -3.13 -5.30
N LEU A 367 -1.62 -2.63 -5.14
CA LEU A 367 -1.97 -1.60 -4.17
C LEU A 367 -3.24 -1.99 -3.41
N GLY A 368 -3.30 -1.74 -2.11
CA GLY A 368 -4.48 -2.05 -1.29
C GLY A 368 -4.34 -1.62 0.15
N LEU A 369 -4.41 -2.57 1.09
CA LEU A 369 -4.12 -2.34 2.51
C LEU A 369 -2.67 -1.95 2.72
N ASP A 370 -1.77 -2.50 1.94
CA ASP A 370 -0.37 -2.10 1.91
C ASP A 370 -0.09 -1.31 0.63
N VAL A 371 0.87 -0.38 0.68
CA VAL A 371 1.29 0.37 -0.52
C VAL A 371 1.90 -0.58 -1.55
N HIS A 372 2.80 -1.46 -1.14
CA HIS A 372 3.22 -2.63 -1.90
C HIS A 372 2.38 -3.82 -1.45
N ASP A 373 1.15 -3.91 -2.01
CA ASP A 373 0.18 -4.89 -1.55
C ASP A 373 0.53 -6.30 -2.03
N VAL A 374 -0.03 -7.25 -1.33
CA VAL A 374 0.19 -8.67 -1.54
C VAL A 374 -0.49 -9.19 -2.81
N GLY A 375 -0.02 -10.33 -3.30
CA GLY A 375 -0.51 -11.01 -4.48
C GLY A 375 0.62 -11.46 -5.40
N GLU A 376 0.49 -12.64 -5.98
CA GLU A 376 1.51 -13.17 -6.87
C GLU A 376 1.47 -12.48 -8.24
N TYR A 377 2.64 -12.07 -8.75
CA TYR A 377 2.82 -11.53 -10.09
C TYR A 377 2.93 -12.63 -11.17
N GLN A 378 3.24 -13.85 -10.75
CA GLN A 378 3.30 -15.05 -11.60
C GLN A 378 2.64 -16.22 -10.89
N VAL A 379 1.82 -16.97 -11.61
CA VAL A 379 1.16 -18.19 -11.13
C VAL A 379 1.60 -19.36 -12.01
N ASN A 380 2.15 -20.40 -11.40
CA ASN A 380 2.68 -21.59 -12.11
C ASN A 380 3.68 -21.24 -13.25
N GLY A 381 4.51 -20.22 -13.03
CA GLY A 381 5.54 -19.77 -13.98
C GLY A 381 5.01 -18.94 -15.17
N ALA A 382 3.73 -18.60 -15.18
CA ALA A 382 3.13 -17.67 -16.13
C ALA A 382 2.79 -16.34 -15.48
N TRP A 383 2.92 -15.24 -16.21
CA TRP A 383 2.49 -13.93 -15.72
C TRP A 383 1.00 -13.92 -15.41
N ARG A 384 0.66 -13.37 -14.24
CA ARG A 384 -0.73 -13.25 -13.79
C ARG A 384 -1.54 -12.43 -14.78
N VAL A 385 -2.76 -12.90 -15.05
CA VAL A 385 -3.73 -12.19 -15.87
C VAL A 385 -4.44 -11.15 -15.01
N PHE A 386 -4.65 -9.95 -15.54
CA PHE A 386 -5.48 -8.94 -14.90
C PHE A 386 -6.94 -9.35 -14.88
N GLU A 387 -7.56 -9.24 -13.73
CA GLU A 387 -8.97 -9.51 -13.51
C GLU A 387 -9.66 -8.32 -12.84
N GLU A 388 -10.99 -8.24 -12.96
CA GLU A 388 -11.77 -7.16 -12.36
C GLU A 388 -11.59 -7.09 -10.84
N GLY A 389 -11.37 -5.90 -10.29
CA GLY A 389 -11.15 -5.66 -8.86
C GLY A 389 -9.69 -5.63 -8.45
N MET A 390 -8.75 -5.98 -9.31
CA MET A 390 -7.33 -5.75 -9.04
C MET A 390 -6.98 -4.26 -9.16
N VAL A 391 -6.08 -3.78 -8.29
CA VAL A 391 -5.56 -2.40 -8.32
C VAL A 391 -4.05 -2.43 -8.36
N THR A 392 -3.47 -1.62 -9.25
CA THR A 392 -2.02 -1.52 -9.45
C THR A 392 -1.60 -0.08 -9.64
N THR A 393 -0.35 0.27 -9.28
CA THR A 393 0.28 1.51 -9.70
C THR A 393 0.78 1.41 -11.15
N ILE A 394 0.90 2.54 -11.83
CA ILE A 394 1.59 2.70 -13.12
C ILE A 394 2.48 3.93 -13.03
N GLU A 395 3.79 3.70 -12.90
CA GLU A 395 4.78 4.67 -12.42
C GLU A 395 6.10 4.70 -13.23
N PRO A 396 6.10 4.72 -14.56
CA PRO A 396 7.35 4.81 -15.29
C PRO A 396 8.12 6.10 -14.97
N GLY A 397 9.46 6.03 -15.08
CA GLY A 397 10.31 7.18 -14.84
C GLY A 397 11.59 7.16 -15.67
N ILE A 398 12.24 8.32 -15.81
CA ILE A 398 13.59 8.49 -16.36
C ILE A 398 14.40 9.32 -15.36
N TYR A 399 15.59 8.82 -15.02
CA TYR A 399 16.46 9.42 -14.03
C TYR A 399 17.85 9.60 -14.61
N VAL A 400 18.30 10.86 -14.73
CA VAL A 400 19.60 11.23 -15.31
C VAL A 400 20.39 11.99 -14.27
N SER A 401 21.15 11.27 -13.45
CA SER A 401 21.95 11.90 -12.40
C SER A 401 22.95 12.93 -12.97
N ALA A 402 23.26 13.97 -12.19
CA ALA A 402 24.17 15.04 -12.60
C ALA A 402 25.59 14.55 -12.92
N ASP A 403 26.03 13.46 -12.32
CA ASP A 403 27.34 12.84 -12.52
C ASP A 403 27.36 11.77 -13.64
N GLN A 404 26.24 11.46 -14.29
CA GLN A 404 26.12 10.45 -15.34
C GLN A 404 26.74 10.95 -16.66
N GLN A 405 28.04 10.70 -16.82
CA GLN A 405 28.82 11.23 -17.94
C GLN A 405 28.41 10.65 -19.32
N ALA A 406 27.82 9.46 -19.36
CA ALA A 406 27.31 8.84 -20.58
C ALA A 406 26.09 9.57 -21.15
N ALA A 407 25.32 10.24 -20.31
CA ALA A 407 24.14 10.98 -20.71
C ALA A 407 24.50 12.32 -21.37
N PRO A 408 23.68 12.80 -22.35
CA PRO A 408 23.85 14.13 -22.92
C PRO A 408 23.79 15.20 -21.81
N ALA A 409 24.76 16.13 -21.84
CA ALA A 409 24.94 17.10 -20.74
C ALA A 409 23.70 17.97 -20.45
N LEU A 410 22.87 18.18 -21.47
CA LEU A 410 21.64 18.99 -21.38
C LEU A 410 20.61 18.40 -20.41
N TYR A 411 20.59 17.07 -20.22
CA TYR A 411 19.58 16.36 -19.42
C TYR A 411 20.08 15.92 -18.04
N ARG A 412 21.34 16.17 -17.70
CA ARG A 412 21.90 15.76 -16.40
C ARG A 412 21.25 16.51 -15.24
N GLY A 413 20.96 15.81 -14.17
CA GLY A 413 20.26 16.34 -13.00
C GLY A 413 18.73 16.36 -13.15
N ILE A 414 18.18 15.69 -14.19
CA ILE A 414 16.74 15.61 -14.42
C ILE A 414 16.23 14.20 -14.05
N GLY A 415 15.34 14.14 -13.05
CA GLY A 415 14.58 12.94 -12.69
C GLY A 415 13.08 13.20 -12.87
N VAL A 416 12.38 12.29 -13.54
CA VAL A 416 10.94 12.36 -13.77
C VAL A 416 10.31 11.01 -13.50
N ARG A 417 9.28 10.97 -12.64
CA ARG A 417 8.31 9.88 -12.48
C ARG A 417 6.92 10.45 -12.56
N ILE A 418 6.03 9.74 -13.24
CA ILE A 418 4.59 10.06 -13.32
C ILE A 418 3.84 8.78 -13.00
N GLU A 419 3.03 8.83 -11.97
CA GLU A 419 2.34 7.69 -11.41
C GLU A 419 0.87 7.93 -11.19
N ASP A 420 0.08 6.91 -11.39
CA ASP A 420 -1.33 6.87 -11.02
C ASP A 420 -1.72 5.47 -10.50
N ASP A 421 -2.68 5.43 -9.57
CA ASP A 421 -3.39 4.21 -9.16
C ASP A 421 -4.42 3.81 -10.20
N VAL A 422 -4.39 2.55 -10.64
CA VAL A 422 -5.25 2.04 -11.72
C VAL A 422 -6.04 0.81 -11.27
N LEU A 423 -7.36 0.95 -11.26
CA LEU A 423 -8.31 -0.14 -11.01
C LEU A 423 -8.62 -0.86 -12.32
N VAL A 424 -8.50 -2.18 -12.31
CA VAL A 424 -8.92 -3.05 -13.42
C VAL A 424 -10.43 -3.19 -13.42
N THR A 425 -11.09 -2.74 -14.51
CA THR A 425 -12.55 -2.90 -14.67
C THR A 425 -12.88 -3.60 -15.99
N ARG A 426 -14.08 -4.16 -16.10
CA ARG A 426 -14.57 -4.75 -17.35
C ARG A 426 -14.64 -3.77 -18.54
N LYS A 427 -14.68 -2.46 -18.23
CA LYS A 427 -14.75 -1.40 -19.25
C LYS A 427 -13.37 -0.89 -19.66
N GLY A 428 -12.31 -1.38 -19.03
CA GLY A 428 -10.93 -0.93 -19.16
C GLY A 428 -10.39 -0.34 -17.86
N PRO A 429 -9.19 0.28 -17.90
CA PRO A 429 -8.56 0.88 -16.74
C PRO A 429 -9.37 2.07 -16.21
N GLU A 430 -9.52 2.17 -14.89
CA GLU A 430 -10.03 3.35 -14.19
C GLU A 430 -8.91 3.96 -13.36
N VAL A 431 -8.49 5.18 -13.69
CA VAL A 431 -7.46 5.89 -12.92
C VAL A 431 -8.11 6.54 -11.70
N LEU A 432 -7.78 6.06 -10.51
CA LEU A 432 -8.36 6.54 -9.24
C LEU A 432 -7.86 7.94 -8.88
N THR A 433 -6.65 8.29 -9.32
CA THR A 433 -5.93 9.54 -9.03
C THR A 433 -6.02 10.58 -10.15
N ALA A 434 -6.92 10.41 -11.10
CA ALA A 434 -7.05 11.26 -12.31
C ALA A 434 -7.27 12.76 -12.06
N GLY A 435 -7.52 13.18 -10.80
CA GLY A 435 -7.78 14.57 -10.44
C GLY A 435 -6.55 15.49 -10.46
N VAL A 436 -5.33 14.96 -10.51
CA VAL A 436 -4.08 15.75 -10.57
C VAL A 436 -3.62 15.89 -12.03
N PRO A 437 -3.41 17.12 -12.54
CA PRO A 437 -2.94 17.32 -13.90
C PRO A 437 -1.59 16.65 -14.15
N LYS A 438 -1.40 16.14 -15.37
CA LYS A 438 -0.15 15.50 -15.80
C LYS A 438 0.35 15.96 -17.18
N THR A 439 -0.38 16.79 -17.92
CA THR A 439 0.19 17.44 -19.10
C THR A 439 0.91 18.72 -18.71
N ILE A 440 1.98 19.04 -19.42
CA ILE A 440 2.79 20.26 -19.18
C ILE A 440 1.90 21.49 -19.13
N GLU A 441 1.02 21.66 -20.12
CA GLU A 441 0.14 22.84 -20.23
C GLU A 441 -0.81 22.96 -19.04
N ALA A 442 -1.34 21.84 -18.54
CA ALA A 442 -2.26 21.83 -17.41
C ALA A 442 -1.55 22.14 -16.08
N ILE A 443 -0.33 21.58 -15.89
CA ILE A 443 0.53 21.87 -14.74
C ILE A 443 0.90 23.35 -14.71
N GLU A 444 1.47 23.87 -15.79
CA GLU A 444 1.88 25.28 -15.89
C GLU A 444 0.70 26.24 -15.72
N SER A 445 -0.46 25.89 -16.30
CA SER A 445 -1.68 26.70 -16.13
C SER A 445 -2.16 26.75 -14.68
N LEU A 446 -2.13 25.61 -13.96
CA LEU A 446 -2.54 25.55 -12.56
C LEU A 446 -1.59 26.36 -11.67
N MET A 447 -0.28 26.22 -11.86
CA MET A 447 0.73 26.95 -11.10
C MET A 447 0.66 28.45 -11.35
N ALA A 448 0.47 28.88 -12.61
CA ALA A 448 0.33 30.29 -12.97
C ALA A 448 -0.90 30.96 -12.34
N GLN A 449 -2.02 30.23 -12.18
CA GLN A 449 -3.22 30.75 -11.51
C GLN A 449 -3.03 31.00 -10.02
N ALA A 450 -2.13 30.28 -9.38
CA ALA A 450 -1.85 30.40 -7.95
C ALA A 450 -0.87 31.53 -7.62
N HIS A 451 0.04 31.85 -8.55
CA HIS A 451 1.11 32.84 -8.35
C HIS A 451 0.87 34.17 -9.07
N GLY A 452 -0.23 34.35 -9.82
CA GLY A 452 -0.66 35.59 -10.50
C GLY A 452 -1.70 36.31 -9.71
#